data_22d42071297b8d145181c1b61be33435
#
_entry.id   22d42071297b8d145181c1b61be33435
#
_cell.length_a   1.000
_cell.length_b   1.000
_cell.length_c   1.000
_cell.angle_alpha   90.00
_cell.angle_beta   90.00
_cell.angle_gamma   90.00
#
_symmetry.space_group_name_H-M   'P 1'
#
loop_
_entity.id
_entity.type
_entity.pdbx_description
1 polymer ?
#
loop_
_entity_poly.entity_id
_entity_poly.type
_entity_poly.pdbx_seq_one_letter_code
_entity_poly.pdbx_strand_id
1 'polypeptide(L)'
;MSEKGLTTIALKKINRSKIYQYIYRSKLTSKLQIVQDLQMGLSTVSQNLNLLENEGLIEKNGYFDSTGGRKANAIQIVSDFRISIGVGILKNMFHITAIDLYGNTICTDTIPLTYSNTAAYYQQLTDKVKDFIEKNQYPEDKILGVSIATQGITSPDNTTVIYGNIMNNTGMRLKDFSRHLPYPCHLEHDSKSAAFLELWNHPELDSAVVFLLNRNLGGAIITNHQIHQGRSMHSGTIEHICVNPDGPLCYCGNRGCLETYCSANSLEQASGMTIKEFFPLLREKKSPQLIQIWEDYLKHLAFAMKNLNLVIDAPIIISGYLAPYFTEEDTDYLLEQINSMTPFELEKEQLLVGTHGQYTPAIGAALFYVKEFIHSV
;
A
#
# COMPACT_ATOMS: atom_id res chain seq x y z
N MET A 1 -5.28 0.23 41.39
CA MET A 1 -6.37 0.59 40.46
C MET A 1 -7.15 -0.68 40.19
N SER A 2 -8.43 -0.75 40.60
CA SER A 2 -9.27 -1.96 40.55
C SER A 2 -9.48 -2.36 39.06
N GLU A 3 -9.19 -3.62 38.74
CA GLU A 3 -9.62 -4.28 37.50
C GLU A 3 -11.16 -4.22 37.44
N LYS A 4 -11.72 -3.34 36.64
CA LYS A 4 -13.13 -3.41 36.27
C LYS A 4 -13.30 -4.70 35.45
N GLY A 5 -13.96 -5.71 36.04
CA GLY A 5 -14.30 -6.96 35.37
C GLY A 5 -15.04 -6.66 34.05
N LEU A 6 -14.59 -7.28 32.96
CA LEU A 6 -15.21 -7.18 31.62
C LEU A 6 -16.67 -7.62 31.73
N THR A 7 -17.61 -6.80 31.24
CA THR A 7 -19.02 -7.17 31.20
C THR A 7 -19.23 -8.35 30.23
N THR A 8 -20.26 -9.17 30.46
CA THR A 8 -20.61 -10.29 29.56
C THR A 8 -20.77 -9.84 28.10
N ILE A 9 -21.28 -8.61 27.88
CA ILE A 9 -21.43 -8.01 26.52
C ILE A 9 -20.07 -7.71 25.93
N ALA A 10 -19.15 -7.13 26.67
CA ALA A 10 -17.78 -6.84 26.21
C ALA A 10 -17.03 -8.12 25.86
N LEU A 11 -17.15 -9.18 26.67
CA LEU A 11 -16.56 -10.50 26.39
C LEU A 11 -17.12 -11.13 25.10
N LYS A 12 -18.43 -11.02 24.87
CA LYS A 12 -19.05 -11.52 23.61
C LYS A 12 -18.49 -10.78 22.38
N LYS A 13 -18.37 -9.44 22.45
CA LYS A 13 -17.79 -8.63 21.37
C LYS A 13 -16.33 -8.99 21.11
N ILE A 14 -15.52 -9.15 22.15
CA ILE A 14 -14.11 -9.56 22.03
C ILE A 14 -13.97 -10.95 21.39
N ASN A 15 -14.79 -11.92 21.82
CA ASN A 15 -14.75 -13.27 21.27
C ASN A 15 -15.15 -13.30 19.80
N ARG A 16 -16.19 -12.54 19.43
CA ARG A 16 -16.63 -12.39 18.06
C ARG A 16 -15.50 -11.81 17.16
N SER A 17 -14.91 -10.71 17.59
CA SER A 17 -13.82 -10.06 16.89
C SER A 17 -12.61 -11.00 16.73
N LYS A 18 -12.21 -11.71 17.79
CA LYS A 18 -11.12 -12.68 17.73
C LYS A 18 -11.40 -13.81 16.71
N ILE A 19 -12.63 -14.35 16.71
CA ILE A 19 -13.02 -15.42 15.77
C ILE A 19 -13.00 -14.91 14.34
N TYR A 20 -13.58 -13.72 14.07
CA TYR A 20 -13.60 -13.14 12.74
C TYR A 20 -12.19 -12.85 12.22
N GLN A 21 -11.34 -12.22 13.02
CA GLN A 21 -9.94 -11.94 12.68
C GLN A 21 -9.13 -13.23 12.46
N TYR A 22 -9.41 -14.30 13.23
CA TYR A 22 -8.78 -15.59 13.01
C TYR A 22 -9.17 -16.18 11.65
N ILE A 23 -10.49 -16.19 11.31
CA ILE A 23 -10.98 -16.67 10.01
C ILE A 23 -10.35 -15.86 8.88
N TYR A 24 -10.29 -14.53 9.04
CA TYR A 24 -9.66 -13.61 8.09
C TYR A 24 -8.20 -14.00 7.80
N ARG A 25 -7.38 -14.17 8.84
CA ARG A 25 -5.95 -14.50 8.72
C ARG A 25 -5.73 -15.90 8.14
N SER A 26 -6.53 -16.87 8.53
CA SER A 26 -6.43 -18.25 8.05
C SER A 26 -6.92 -18.41 6.62
N LYS A 27 -7.63 -17.42 6.06
CA LYS A 27 -8.33 -17.44 4.77
C LYS A 27 -9.37 -18.55 4.68
N LEU A 28 -9.01 -19.79 5.04
CA LEU A 28 -9.89 -20.94 5.09
C LEU A 28 -9.61 -21.75 6.36
N THR A 29 -10.63 -22.02 7.17
CA THR A 29 -10.50 -22.74 8.44
C THR A 29 -11.70 -23.61 8.77
N SER A 30 -11.65 -24.38 9.85
CA SER A 30 -12.76 -25.17 10.36
C SER A 30 -13.13 -24.76 11.79
N LYS A 31 -14.36 -25.08 12.21
CA LYS A 31 -14.80 -24.82 13.58
C LYS A 31 -13.89 -25.47 14.63
N LEU A 32 -13.40 -26.69 14.37
CA LEU A 32 -12.51 -27.38 15.32
C LEU A 32 -11.15 -26.68 15.40
N GLN A 33 -10.63 -26.21 14.29
CA GLN A 33 -9.37 -25.47 14.27
C GLN A 33 -9.49 -24.17 15.06
N ILE A 34 -10.59 -23.42 14.90
CA ILE A 34 -10.86 -22.18 15.68
C ILE A 34 -10.90 -22.50 17.18
N VAL A 35 -11.59 -23.59 17.58
CA VAL A 35 -11.63 -24.05 18.98
C VAL A 35 -10.25 -24.33 19.55
N GLN A 36 -9.42 -25.02 18.79
CA GLN A 36 -8.07 -25.43 19.22
C GLN A 36 -7.13 -24.21 19.30
N ASP A 37 -7.04 -23.42 18.24
CA ASP A 37 -6.03 -22.37 18.14
C ASP A 37 -6.38 -21.16 19.01
N LEU A 38 -7.67 -20.82 19.15
CA LEU A 38 -8.10 -19.74 20.05
C LEU A 38 -8.37 -20.22 21.50
N GLN A 39 -8.26 -21.52 21.78
CA GLN A 39 -8.55 -22.12 23.08
C GLN A 39 -9.92 -21.72 23.64
N MET A 40 -10.94 -21.66 22.76
CA MET A 40 -12.30 -21.27 23.10
C MET A 40 -13.22 -22.48 23.20
N GLY A 41 -14.24 -22.39 24.08
CA GLY A 41 -15.27 -23.45 24.19
C GLY A 41 -16.05 -23.64 22.90
N LEU A 42 -16.34 -24.89 22.53
CA LEU A 42 -17.06 -25.26 21.32
C LEU A 42 -18.43 -24.55 21.18
N SER A 43 -19.15 -24.37 22.29
CA SER A 43 -20.43 -23.64 22.32
C SER A 43 -20.27 -22.17 21.96
N THR A 44 -19.23 -21.52 22.50
CA THR A 44 -18.89 -20.12 22.21
C THR A 44 -18.55 -19.91 20.75
N VAL A 45 -17.67 -20.77 20.20
CA VAL A 45 -17.29 -20.71 18.77
C VAL A 45 -18.52 -20.96 17.89
N SER A 46 -19.33 -22.01 18.16
CA SER A 46 -20.52 -22.31 17.38
C SER A 46 -21.55 -21.18 17.36
N GLN A 47 -21.77 -20.53 18.50
CA GLN A 47 -22.70 -19.39 18.63
C GLN A 47 -22.22 -18.19 17.81
N ASN A 48 -20.92 -17.85 17.88
CA ASN A 48 -20.35 -16.73 17.13
C ASN A 48 -20.33 -17.02 15.62
N LEU A 49 -19.98 -18.24 15.19
CA LEU A 49 -20.04 -18.62 13.78
C LEU A 49 -21.45 -18.49 13.21
N ASN A 50 -22.47 -18.94 13.93
CA ASN A 50 -23.87 -18.78 13.50
C ASN A 50 -24.28 -17.30 13.38
N LEU A 51 -23.86 -16.44 14.30
CA LEU A 51 -24.11 -15.00 14.22
C LEU A 51 -23.42 -14.38 12.99
N LEU A 52 -22.13 -14.65 12.79
CA LEU A 52 -21.35 -14.13 11.65
C LEU A 52 -21.91 -14.63 10.31
N GLU A 53 -22.34 -15.90 10.22
CA GLU A 53 -22.95 -16.48 9.03
C GLU A 53 -24.34 -15.86 8.74
N ASN A 54 -25.19 -15.66 9.77
CA ASN A 54 -26.50 -15.01 9.60
C ASN A 54 -26.39 -13.55 9.18
N GLU A 55 -25.32 -12.86 9.54
CA GLU A 55 -25.04 -11.49 9.12
C GLU A 55 -24.36 -11.43 7.73
N GLY A 56 -24.02 -12.57 7.13
CA GLY A 56 -23.36 -12.66 5.84
C GLY A 56 -21.86 -12.33 5.84
N LEU A 57 -21.23 -12.25 7.03
CA LEU A 57 -19.80 -11.92 7.18
C LEU A 57 -18.89 -13.10 6.87
N ILE A 58 -19.38 -14.31 7.04
CA ILE A 58 -18.68 -15.57 6.74
C ILE A 58 -19.60 -16.51 5.97
N GLU A 59 -18.99 -17.42 5.25
CA GLU A 59 -19.69 -18.47 4.52
C GLU A 59 -18.98 -19.82 4.65
N LYS A 60 -19.72 -20.89 4.33
CA LYS A 60 -19.17 -22.24 4.20
C LYS A 60 -18.80 -22.48 2.73
N ASN A 61 -17.53 -22.70 2.48
CA ASN A 61 -16.99 -22.93 1.14
C ASN A 61 -16.37 -24.34 1.06
N GLY A 62 -17.24 -25.34 0.88
CA GLY A 62 -16.82 -26.74 0.75
C GLY A 62 -16.49 -27.44 2.07
N TYR A 63 -15.67 -28.47 1.97
CA TYR A 63 -15.28 -29.34 3.07
C TYR A 63 -13.78 -29.63 3.02
N PHE A 64 -13.16 -29.77 4.18
CA PHE A 64 -11.80 -30.31 4.28
C PHE A 64 -11.82 -31.82 3.99
N ASP A 65 -10.72 -32.33 3.42
CA ASP A 65 -10.55 -33.77 3.23
C ASP A 65 -10.54 -34.49 4.59
N SER A 66 -11.24 -35.63 4.64
CA SER A 66 -11.42 -36.38 5.87
C SER A 66 -10.41 -37.52 5.96
N THR A 67 -9.75 -37.62 7.10
CA THR A 67 -8.84 -38.75 7.45
C THR A 67 -9.57 -39.90 8.15
N GLY A 68 -10.90 -40.08 7.91
CA GLY A 68 -11.70 -41.18 8.45
C GLY A 68 -12.90 -40.77 9.33
N GLY A 69 -13.26 -39.47 9.40
CA GLY A 69 -14.41 -38.96 10.15
C GLY A 69 -15.39 -38.15 9.27
N ARG A 70 -16.39 -37.51 9.91
CA ARG A 70 -17.29 -36.57 9.22
C ARG A 70 -16.49 -35.39 8.68
N LYS A 71 -16.62 -35.10 7.39
CA LYS A 71 -15.98 -33.96 6.73
C LYS A 71 -16.31 -32.66 7.46
N ALA A 72 -15.29 -31.87 7.82
CA ALA A 72 -15.45 -30.57 8.43
C ALA A 72 -15.77 -29.51 7.37
N ASN A 73 -16.77 -28.65 7.63
CA ASN A 73 -17.03 -27.50 6.77
C ASN A 73 -15.83 -26.57 6.75
N ALA A 74 -15.43 -26.15 5.57
CA ALA A 74 -14.49 -25.08 5.37
C ALA A 74 -15.21 -23.73 5.52
N ILE A 75 -14.67 -22.84 6.33
CA ILE A 75 -15.25 -21.54 6.68
C ILE A 75 -14.30 -20.46 6.21
N GLN A 76 -14.83 -19.45 5.53
CA GLN A 76 -14.09 -18.26 5.08
C GLN A 76 -14.92 -17.00 5.30
N ILE A 77 -14.30 -15.81 5.22
CA ILE A 77 -15.05 -14.55 5.17
C ILE A 77 -15.67 -14.36 3.79
N VAL A 78 -16.76 -13.59 3.71
CA VAL A 78 -17.31 -13.09 2.45
C VAL A 78 -16.51 -11.85 2.06
N SER A 79 -15.54 -12.00 1.15
CA SER A 79 -14.55 -10.97 0.86
C SER A 79 -15.15 -9.70 0.25
N ASP A 80 -16.24 -9.84 -0.52
CA ASP A 80 -16.98 -8.72 -1.15
C ASP A 80 -18.16 -8.22 -0.31
N PHE A 81 -18.23 -8.60 0.96
CA PHE A 81 -19.26 -8.12 1.90
C PHE A 81 -19.19 -6.59 2.06
N ARG A 82 -17.99 -6.04 2.02
CA ARG A 82 -17.72 -4.59 1.99
C ARG A 82 -16.63 -4.28 0.98
N ILE A 83 -16.65 -3.04 0.50
CA ILE A 83 -15.72 -2.52 -0.50
C ILE A 83 -15.09 -1.23 0.03
N SER A 84 -13.82 -1.04 -0.19
CA SER A 84 -13.13 0.21 0.10
C SER A 84 -12.64 0.86 -1.18
N ILE A 85 -12.77 2.20 -1.27
CA ILE A 85 -12.35 2.99 -2.42
C ILE A 85 -11.06 3.72 -2.09
N GLY A 86 -10.08 3.60 -2.97
CA GLY A 86 -8.81 4.32 -2.89
C GLY A 86 -8.63 5.26 -4.07
N VAL A 87 -8.12 6.46 -3.78
CA VAL A 87 -7.82 7.50 -4.78
C VAL A 87 -6.38 7.92 -4.62
N GLY A 88 -5.58 7.81 -5.68
CA GLY A 88 -4.18 8.28 -5.73
C GLY A 88 -4.07 9.53 -6.59
N ILE A 89 -3.86 10.70 -5.98
CA ILE A 89 -3.81 11.98 -6.70
C ILE A 89 -2.40 12.25 -7.20
N LEU A 90 -2.29 12.51 -8.51
CA LEU A 90 -1.09 12.97 -9.21
C LEU A 90 -1.34 14.34 -9.83
N LYS A 91 -0.29 14.96 -10.38
CA LYS A 91 -0.37 16.33 -10.94
C LYS A 91 -1.42 16.48 -12.05
N ASN A 92 -1.53 15.52 -12.97
CA ASN A 92 -2.35 15.65 -14.19
C ASN A 92 -3.47 14.59 -14.28
N MET A 93 -3.57 13.70 -13.28
CA MET A 93 -4.56 12.64 -13.25
C MET A 93 -4.73 12.13 -11.82
N PHE A 94 -5.71 11.30 -11.60
CA PHE A 94 -5.76 10.47 -10.40
C PHE A 94 -6.09 9.03 -10.76
N HIS A 95 -5.58 8.12 -9.95
CA HIS A 95 -5.92 6.72 -9.97
C HIS A 95 -7.04 6.44 -8.99
N ILE A 96 -7.99 5.60 -9.36
CA ILE A 96 -9.06 5.14 -8.47
C ILE A 96 -9.10 3.62 -8.48
N THR A 97 -9.36 3.03 -7.34
CA THR A 97 -9.47 1.59 -7.16
C THR A 97 -10.58 1.26 -6.19
N ALA A 98 -11.25 0.13 -6.44
CA ALA A 98 -12.10 -0.55 -5.47
C ALA A 98 -11.41 -1.86 -5.05
N ILE A 99 -11.37 -2.12 -3.76
CA ILE A 99 -10.79 -3.34 -3.20
C ILE A 99 -11.78 -4.07 -2.31
N ASP A 100 -11.63 -5.39 -2.22
CA ASP A 100 -12.36 -6.25 -1.29
C ASP A 100 -11.73 -6.25 0.12
N LEU A 101 -12.29 -7.03 1.04
CA LEU A 101 -11.80 -7.14 2.41
C LEU A 101 -10.43 -7.82 2.54
N TYR A 102 -9.95 -8.54 1.53
CA TYR A 102 -8.59 -9.06 1.50
C TYR A 102 -7.56 -8.09 0.89
N GLY A 103 -8.02 -6.96 0.35
CA GLY A 103 -7.18 -6.01 -0.38
C GLY A 103 -7.04 -6.36 -1.86
N ASN A 104 -7.76 -7.38 -2.36
CA ASN A 104 -7.74 -7.71 -3.78
C ASN A 104 -8.42 -6.59 -4.57
N THR A 105 -7.79 -6.19 -5.66
CA THR A 105 -8.34 -5.20 -6.58
C THR A 105 -9.55 -5.75 -7.33
N ILE A 106 -10.71 -5.11 -7.17
CA ILE A 106 -11.95 -5.44 -7.89
C ILE A 106 -11.99 -4.70 -9.22
N CYS A 107 -11.69 -3.40 -9.19
CA CYS A 107 -11.70 -2.52 -10.36
C CYS A 107 -10.73 -1.35 -10.18
N THR A 108 -10.13 -0.90 -11.28
CA THR A 108 -9.26 0.29 -11.30
C THR A 108 -9.62 1.18 -12.49
N ASP A 109 -9.37 2.48 -12.35
CA ASP A 109 -9.43 3.43 -13.46
C ASP A 109 -8.36 4.51 -13.29
N THR A 110 -8.01 5.18 -14.39
CA THR A 110 -7.11 6.34 -14.40
C THR A 110 -7.83 7.48 -15.06
N ILE A 111 -8.11 8.54 -14.32
CA ILE A 111 -8.94 9.65 -14.75
C ILE A 111 -8.09 10.91 -14.92
N PRO A 112 -7.99 11.47 -16.14
CA PRO A 112 -7.33 12.73 -16.37
C PRO A 112 -8.03 13.87 -15.63
N LEU A 113 -7.32 14.54 -14.74
CA LEU A 113 -7.77 15.73 -14.03
C LEU A 113 -6.55 16.47 -13.49
N THR A 114 -6.24 17.63 -14.05
CA THR A 114 -5.09 18.43 -13.59
C THR A 114 -5.39 19.02 -12.23
N TYR A 115 -4.51 18.75 -11.28
CA TYR A 115 -4.63 19.24 -9.91
C TYR A 115 -4.61 20.78 -9.86
N SER A 116 -5.53 21.32 -9.10
CA SER A 116 -5.51 22.71 -8.63
C SER A 116 -6.10 22.77 -7.22
N ASN A 117 -5.53 23.61 -6.36
CA ASN A 117 -6.03 23.78 -4.99
C ASN A 117 -7.27 24.70 -4.97
N THR A 118 -8.37 24.26 -5.61
CA THR A 118 -9.61 25.02 -5.78
C THR A 118 -10.83 24.18 -5.43
N ALA A 119 -11.90 24.82 -4.99
CA ALA A 119 -13.18 24.14 -4.71
C ALA A 119 -13.72 23.39 -5.94
N ALA A 120 -13.51 23.94 -7.15
CA ALA A 120 -13.95 23.30 -8.39
C ALA A 120 -13.23 21.98 -8.65
N TYR A 121 -11.91 21.89 -8.38
CA TYR A 121 -11.15 20.66 -8.51
C TYR A 121 -11.69 19.58 -7.56
N TYR A 122 -11.86 19.91 -6.28
CA TYR A 122 -12.36 18.96 -5.29
C TYR A 122 -13.76 18.45 -5.63
N GLN A 123 -14.63 19.32 -6.11
CA GLN A 123 -15.95 18.92 -6.59
C GLN A 123 -15.85 17.95 -7.78
N GLN A 124 -15.08 18.31 -8.81
CA GLN A 124 -14.91 17.46 -9.99
C GLN A 124 -14.32 16.10 -9.65
N LEU A 125 -13.28 16.04 -8.79
CA LEU A 125 -12.69 14.77 -8.35
C LEU A 125 -13.74 13.91 -7.64
N THR A 126 -14.47 14.48 -6.70
CA THR A 126 -15.47 13.73 -5.92
C THR A 126 -16.67 13.29 -6.77
N ASP A 127 -17.06 14.07 -7.77
CA ASP A 127 -18.08 13.67 -8.73
C ASP A 127 -17.59 12.47 -9.57
N LYS A 128 -16.32 12.48 -10.01
CA LYS A 128 -15.71 11.33 -10.70
C LYS A 128 -15.62 10.08 -9.83
N VAL A 129 -15.41 10.24 -8.52
CA VAL A 129 -15.45 9.11 -7.56
C VAL A 129 -16.86 8.52 -7.49
N LYS A 130 -17.90 9.37 -7.44
CA LYS A 130 -19.31 8.92 -7.49
C LYS A 130 -19.62 8.21 -8.80
N ASP A 131 -19.24 8.82 -9.94
CA ASP A 131 -19.40 8.21 -11.28
C ASP A 131 -18.77 6.80 -11.33
N PHE A 132 -17.57 6.63 -10.73
CA PHE A 132 -16.90 5.33 -10.66
C PHE A 132 -17.71 4.32 -9.85
N ILE A 133 -18.23 4.71 -8.68
CA ILE A 133 -19.05 3.85 -7.81
C ILE A 133 -20.35 3.44 -8.53
N GLU A 134 -21.05 4.39 -9.14
CA GLU A 134 -22.29 4.16 -9.87
C GLU A 134 -22.10 3.29 -11.12
N LYS A 135 -21.07 3.59 -11.92
CA LYS A 135 -20.70 2.80 -13.12
C LYS A 135 -20.45 1.31 -12.80
N ASN A 136 -19.84 1.03 -11.66
CA ASN A 136 -19.55 -0.32 -11.21
C ASN A 136 -20.70 -0.94 -10.38
N GLN A 137 -21.81 -0.23 -10.22
CA GLN A 137 -23.01 -0.69 -9.52
C GLN A 137 -22.75 -1.14 -8.07
N TYR A 138 -21.81 -0.47 -7.39
CA TYR A 138 -21.53 -0.76 -5.99
C TYR A 138 -22.65 -0.18 -5.11
N PRO A 139 -23.34 -1.02 -4.30
CA PRO A 139 -24.35 -0.52 -3.35
C PRO A 139 -23.72 0.43 -2.33
N GLU A 140 -24.40 1.51 -2.01
CA GLU A 140 -23.90 2.55 -1.10
C GLU A 140 -23.56 1.98 0.29
N ASP A 141 -24.37 1.06 0.79
CA ASP A 141 -24.19 0.39 2.08
C ASP A 141 -23.00 -0.58 2.10
N LYS A 142 -22.48 -1.01 0.96
CA LYS A 142 -21.26 -1.81 0.86
C LYS A 142 -19.98 -0.97 0.95
N ILE A 143 -20.04 0.34 0.70
CA ILE A 143 -18.84 1.20 0.68
C ILE A 143 -18.41 1.54 2.11
N LEU A 144 -17.22 1.12 2.50
CA LEU A 144 -16.63 1.43 3.81
C LEU A 144 -16.22 2.90 3.93
N GLY A 145 -15.65 3.44 2.86
CA GLY A 145 -15.16 4.80 2.81
C GLY A 145 -14.30 5.06 1.58
N VAL A 146 -13.86 6.31 1.43
CA VAL A 146 -12.98 6.78 0.36
C VAL A 146 -11.67 7.30 0.98
N SER A 147 -10.57 6.62 0.70
CA SER A 147 -9.24 7.02 1.16
C SER A 147 -8.45 7.67 0.04
N ILE A 148 -7.77 8.75 0.35
CA ILE A 148 -7.07 9.61 -0.62
C ILE A 148 -5.58 9.58 -0.30
N ALA A 149 -4.78 9.04 -1.22
CA ALA A 149 -3.32 9.15 -1.22
C ALA A 149 -2.90 10.35 -2.07
N THR A 150 -2.00 11.17 -1.56
CA THR A 150 -1.49 12.33 -2.28
C THR A 150 0.01 12.50 -2.10
N GLN A 151 0.68 13.03 -3.12
CA GLN A 151 2.06 13.47 -3.01
C GLN A 151 2.13 14.67 -2.07
N GLY A 152 2.87 14.50 -0.99
CA GLY A 152 3.03 15.54 0.04
C GLY A 152 2.80 15.01 1.46
N ILE A 153 3.56 15.54 2.38
CA ILE A 153 3.57 15.13 3.79
C ILE A 153 2.28 15.61 4.46
N THR A 154 1.56 14.69 5.08
CA THR A 154 0.35 14.98 5.84
C THR A 154 0.65 15.35 7.30
N SER A 155 -0.26 16.10 7.93
CA SER A 155 -0.24 16.35 9.37
C SER A 155 -0.39 15.05 10.17
N PRO A 156 0.02 15.02 11.45
CA PRO A 156 -0.10 13.80 12.29
C PRO A 156 -1.51 13.25 12.43
N ASP A 157 -2.53 14.10 12.28
CA ASP A 157 -3.95 13.73 12.32
C ASP A 157 -4.52 13.41 10.93
N ASN A 158 -3.68 13.41 9.89
CA ASN A 158 -4.05 13.13 8.49
C ASN A 158 -5.19 14.03 7.95
N THR A 159 -5.29 15.27 8.45
CA THR A 159 -6.34 16.21 8.02
C THR A 159 -5.88 17.23 7.00
N THR A 160 -4.58 17.46 6.88
CA THR A 160 -4.01 18.51 6.04
C THR A 160 -2.66 18.12 5.46
N VAL A 161 -2.36 18.49 4.22
CA VAL A 161 -1.03 18.42 3.64
C VAL A 161 -0.20 19.60 4.16
N ILE A 162 0.83 19.33 4.96
CA ILE A 162 1.69 20.35 5.58
C ILE A 162 2.88 20.75 4.70
N TYR A 163 3.29 19.87 3.76
CA TYR A 163 4.36 20.11 2.80
C TYR A 163 4.07 19.36 1.50
N GLY A 164 3.92 20.10 0.38
CA GLY A 164 3.55 19.54 -0.91
C GLY A 164 4.07 20.36 -2.09
N ASN A 165 5.40 20.33 -2.31
CA ASN A 165 6.05 21.11 -3.37
C ASN A 165 5.84 20.55 -4.78
N ILE A 166 5.77 19.23 -4.95
CA ILE A 166 5.64 18.59 -6.27
C ILE A 166 4.38 19.04 -6.99
N MET A 167 3.26 19.01 -6.26
CA MET A 167 1.94 19.37 -6.80
C MET A 167 1.50 20.80 -6.43
N ASN A 168 2.27 21.49 -5.60
CA ASN A 168 1.86 22.76 -4.99
C ASN A 168 0.55 22.63 -4.19
N ASN A 169 0.44 21.53 -3.43
CA ASN A 169 -0.76 21.14 -2.67
C ASN A 169 -0.64 21.36 -1.15
N THR A 170 0.35 22.12 -0.69
CA THR A 170 0.41 22.55 0.71
C THR A 170 -0.89 23.26 1.10
N GLY A 171 -1.48 22.87 2.22
CA GLY A 171 -2.77 23.38 2.68
C GLY A 171 -4.00 22.64 2.11
N MET A 172 -3.85 21.59 1.27
CA MET A 172 -4.93 20.66 0.92
C MET A 172 -5.51 20.03 2.18
N ARG A 173 -6.81 19.96 2.32
CA ARG A 173 -7.46 19.48 3.54
C ARG A 173 -8.45 18.36 3.24
N LEU A 174 -8.51 17.38 4.12
CA LEU A 174 -9.46 16.27 4.06
C LEU A 174 -10.91 16.76 3.90
N LYS A 175 -11.30 17.83 4.60
CA LYS A 175 -12.65 18.40 4.51
C LYS A 175 -13.03 18.95 3.14
N ASP A 176 -12.04 19.26 2.28
CA ASP A 176 -12.31 19.75 0.94
C ASP A 176 -12.81 18.62 0.02
N PHE A 177 -12.59 17.35 0.39
CA PHE A 177 -13.18 16.16 -0.24
C PHE A 177 -14.43 15.68 0.49
N SER A 178 -14.35 15.50 1.82
CA SER A 178 -15.40 14.85 2.61
C SER A 178 -16.75 15.59 2.60
N ARG A 179 -16.75 16.90 2.37
CA ARG A 179 -18.02 17.65 2.24
C ARG A 179 -18.83 17.32 0.97
N HIS A 180 -18.23 16.66 -0.02
CA HIS A 180 -18.85 16.32 -1.29
C HIS A 180 -19.15 14.83 -1.44
N LEU A 181 -18.71 13.99 -0.50
CA LEU A 181 -18.90 12.55 -0.51
C LEU A 181 -19.81 12.11 0.66
N PRO A 182 -20.76 11.19 0.44
CA PRO A 182 -21.60 10.67 1.52
C PRO A 182 -20.87 9.63 2.39
N TYR A 183 -19.61 9.30 2.04
CA TYR A 183 -18.81 8.26 2.70
C TYR A 183 -17.80 8.86 3.66
N PRO A 184 -17.37 8.13 4.70
CA PRO A 184 -16.18 8.49 5.47
C PRO A 184 -14.98 8.70 4.55
N CYS A 185 -14.14 9.71 4.85
CA CYS A 185 -12.95 10.01 4.04
C CYS A 185 -11.70 10.00 4.92
N HIS A 186 -10.59 9.52 4.35
CA HIS A 186 -9.26 9.51 4.94
C HIS A 186 -8.26 10.14 3.97
N LEU A 187 -7.25 10.85 4.50
CA LEU A 187 -6.16 11.45 3.71
C LEU A 187 -4.83 10.90 4.19
N GLU A 188 -3.98 10.45 3.28
CA GLU A 188 -2.67 9.88 3.63
C GLU A 188 -1.60 10.30 2.61
N HIS A 189 -0.35 10.31 3.04
CA HIS A 189 0.82 10.45 2.16
C HIS A 189 0.96 9.21 1.27
N ASP A 190 1.18 9.38 -0.02
CA ASP A 190 1.22 8.30 -1.01
C ASP A 190 2.26 7.21 -0.71
N SER A 191 3.46 7.62 -0.27
CA SER A 191 4.53 6.68 0.08
C SER A 191 4.20 5.85 1.32
N LYS A 192 3.48 6.42 2.28
CA LYS A 192 3.02 5.69 3.47
C LYS A 192 1.89 4.72 3.11
N SER A 193 0.97 5.16 2.25
CA SER A 193 -0.06 4.28 1.71
C SER A 193 0.56 3.10 0.96
N ALA A 194 1.57 3.35 0.12
CA ALA A 194 2.28 2.29 -0.58
C ALA A 194 2.96 1.31 0.39
N ALA A 195 3.66 1.83 1.40
CA ALA A 195 4.30 0.99 2.41
C ALA A 195 3.29 0.19 3.24
N PHE A 196 2.09 0.74 3.47
CA PHE A 196 1.03 0.00 4.15
C PHE A 196 0.52 -1.17 3.32
N LEU A 197 0.42 -1.02 1.98
CA LEU A 197 0.11 -2.13 1.08
C LEU A 197 1.20 -3.21 1.12
N GLU A 198 2.46 -2.81 1.08
CA GLU A 198 3.56 -3.80 1.13
C GLU A 198 3.57 -4.55 2.47
N LEU A 199 3.37 -3.87 3.58
CA LEU A 199 3.23 -4.53 4.88
C LEU A 199 2.00 -5.45 4.96
N TRP A 200 0.91 -5.11 4.27
CA TRP A 200 -0.28 -5.95 4.18
C TRP A 200 -0.03 -7.24 3.41
N ASN A 201 0.74 -7.15 2.32
CA ASN A 201 1.11 -8.29 1.49
C ASN A 201 2.19 -9.17 2.13
N HIS A 202 3.01 -8.59 3.00
CA HIS A 202 4.12 -9.24 3.69
C HIS A 202 3.99 -9.15 5.21
N PRO A 203 2.95 -9.79 5.80
CA PRO A 203 2.67 -9.68 7.24
C PRO A 203 3.76 -10.33 8.13
N GLU A 204 4.67 -11.11 7.54
CA GLU A 204 5.84 -11.70 8.21
C GLU A 204 6.96 -10.69 8.47
N LEU A 205 6.98 -9.55 7.73
CA LEU A 205 8.04 -8.56 7.87
C LEU A 205 7.79 -7.66 9.08
N ASP A 206 8.70 -7.71 10.05
CA ASP A 206 8.72 -6.78 11.17
C ASP A 206 9.21 -5.39 10.75
N SER A 207 10.23 -5.35 9.91
CA SER A 207 10.88 -4.14 9.44
C SER A 207 11.19 -4.22 7.95
N ALA A 208 11.15 -3.09 7.23
CA ALA A 208 11.52 -2.98 5.83
C ALA A 208 11.81 -1.53 5.44
N VAL A 209 12.57 -1.34 4.35
CA VAL A 209 12.71 -0.06 3.66
C VAL A 209 11.97 -0.15 2.32
N VAL A 210 10.96 0.70 2.12
CA VAL A 210 10.17 0.72 0.88
C VAL A 210 10.63 1.86 -0.02
N PHE A 211 11.04 1.52 -1.24
CA PHE A 211 11.33 2.46 -2.32
C PHE A 211 10.11 2.55 -3.24
N LEU A 212 9.39 3.65 -3.19
CA LEU A 212 8.28 3.91 -4.09
C LEU A 212 8.79 4.54 -5.38
N LEU A 213 9.11 3.71 -6.38
CA LEU A 213 9.60 4.12 -7.70
C LEU A 213 8.41 4.58 -8.57
N ASN A 214 8.00 5.81 -8.36
CA ASN A 214 6.84 6.41 -9.01
C ASN A 214 7.27 7.56 -9.96
N ARG A 215 6.31 8.33 -10.50
CA ARG A 215 6.59 9.54 -11.30
C ARG A 215 7.59 10.45 -10.60
N ASN A 216 7.36 10.73 -9.33
CA ASN A 216 8.35 11.21 -8.40
C ASN A 216 8.66 10.08 -7.42
N LEU A 217 9.91 9.96 -7.04
CA LEU A 217 10.36 8.98 -6.07
C LEU A 217 9.77 9.31 -4.69
N GLY A 218 9.53 8.29 -3.92
CA GLY A 218 9.17 8.40 -2.53
C GLY A 218 9.65 7.18 -1.75
N GLY A 219 9.39 7.15 -0.46
CA GLY A 219 9.68 5.96 0.33
C GLY A 219 9.10 6.01 1.72
N ALA A 220 9.29 4.90 2.41
CA ALA A 220 8.89 4.75 3.79
C ALA A 220 9.78 3.73 4.51
N ILE A 221 9.83 3.85 5.82
CA ILE A 221 10.52 2.90 6.70
C ILE A 221 9.44 2.21 7.53
N ILE A 222 9.48 0.89 7.58
CA ILE A 222 8.65 0.04 8.43
C ILE A 222 9.52 -0.44 9.58
N THR A 223 9.03 -0.35 10.83
CA THR A 223 9.67 -0.88 12.02
C THR A 223 8.59 -1.39 12.99
N ASN A 224 8.79 -2.56 13.59
CA ASN A 224 7.84 -3.17 14.52
C ASN A 224 6.42 -3.30 13.92
N HIS A 225 6.31 -3.77 12.68
CA HIS A 225 5.05 -3.87 11.90
C HIS A 225 4.30 -2.54 11.75
N GLN A 226 4.98 -1.40 11.84
CA GLN A 226 4.38 -0.08 11.72
C GLN A 226 5.20 0.83 10.81
N ILE A 227 4.52 1.70 10.08
CA ILE A 227 5.19 2.74 9.30
C ILE A 227 5.79 3.77 10.25
N HIS A 228 7.11 3.94 10.19
CA HIS A 228 7.82 4.89 11.02
C HIS A 228 7.55 6.33 10.54
N GLN A 229 6.86 7.11 11.37
CA GLN A 229 6.46 8.48 11.03
C GLN A 229 7.58 9.51 11.21
N GLY A 230 8.52 9.25 12.13
CA GLY A 230 9.47 10.25 12.60
C GLY A 230 8.79 11.35 13.44
N ARG A 231 9.60 12.22 14.03
CA ARG A 231 9.11 13.30 14.90
C ARG A 231 8.25 14.34 14.16
N SER A 232 8.60 14.63 12.91
CA SER A 232 8.01 15.69 12.10
C SER A 232 7.36 15.14 10.81
N MET A 233 6.97 13.88 10.79
CA MET A 233 6.39 13.17 9.65
C MET A 233 7.32 12.99 8.44
N HIS A 234 8.62 13.33 8.55
CA HIS A 234 9.58 13.31 7.45
C HIS A 234 10.34 11.98 7.31
N SER A 235 10.05 10.96 8.15
CA SER A 235 10.73 9.67 8.01
C SER A 235 10.38 9.02 6.67
N GLY A 236 11.40 8.47 6.01
CA GLY A 236 11.23 7.80 4.73
C GLY A 236 11.23 8.73 3.52
N THR A 237 11.58 10.02 3.64
CA THR A 237 11.77 10.92 2.48
C THR A 237 13.08 10.60 1.77
N ILE A 238 13.19 9.35 1.27
CA ILE A 238 14.42 8.81 0.67
C ILE A 238 14.77 9.48 -0.66
N GLU A 239 13.81 10.10 -1.31
CA GLU A 239 13.96 10.85 -2.57
C GLU A 239 14.98 11.98 -2.45
N HIS A 240 15.20 12.48 -1.23
CA HIS A 240 16.14 13.58 -0.97
C HIS A 240 17.51 13.13 -0.44
N ILE A 241 17.76 11.82 -0.36
CA ILE A 241 19.12 11.32 -0.07
C ILE A 241 20.04 11.78 -1.20
N CYS A 242 21.13 12.47 -0.83
CA CYS A 242 22.14 12.90 -1.80
C CYS A 242 23.01 11.69 -2.18
N VAL A 243 22.94 11.30 -3.46
CA VAL A 243 23.75 10.21 -4.03
C VAL A 243 24.94 10.73 -4.84
N ASN A 244 24.91 12.02 -5.22
CA ASN A 244 26.02 12.69 -5.90
C ASN A 244 25.96 14.20 -5.62
N PRO A 245 26.82 14.76 -4.74
CA PRO A 245 26.77 16.18 -4.37
C PRO A 245 26.88 17.17 -5.53
N ASP A 246 27.56 16.77 -6.61
CA ASP A 246 27.77 17.60 -7.81
C ASP A 246 26.68 17.34 -8.89
N GLY A 247 25.65 16.56 -8.55
CA GLY A 247 24.60 16.13 -9.47
C GLY A 247 23.57 17.21 -9.82
N PRO A 248 22.50 16.82 -10.53
CA PRO A 248 21.43 17.70 -10.98
C PRO A 248 20.71 18.39 -9.81
N LEU A 249 20.12 19.56 -10.11
CA LEU A 249 19.28 20.29 -9.15
C LEU A 249 17.95 19.57 -8.95
N CYS A 250 17.62 19.24 -7.70
CA CYS A 250 16.34 18.66 -7.31
C CYS A 250 15.29 19.75 -7.06
N TYR A 251 14.01 19.40 -7.17
CA TYR A 251 12.91 20.32 -6.87
C TYR A 251 12.91 20.83 -5.40
N CYS A 252 13.59 20.12 -4.48
CA CYS A 252 13.76 20.56 -3.11
C CYS A 252 14.80 21.69 -2.94
N GLY A 253 15.50 22.07 -4.02
CA GLY A 253 16.55 23.09 -4.01
C GLY A 253 17.98 22.56 -3.76
N ASN A 254 18.13 21.29 -3.36
CA ASN A 254 19.44 20.63 -3.19
C ASN A 254 19.91 19.98 -4.50
N ARG A 255 21.20 19.60 -4.56
CA ARG A 255 21.76 18.87 -5.71
C ARG A 255 21.95 17.41 -5.41
N GLY A 256 21.83 16.57 -6.46
CA GLY A 256 22.19 15.18 -6.44
C GLY A 256 21.32 14.28 -5.59
N CYS A 257 20.08 14.69 -5.35
CA CYS A 257 19.09 13.85 -4.68
C CYS A 257 18.76 12.61 -5.52
N LEU A 258 18.45 11.49 -4.88
CA LEU A 258 18.06 10.24 -5.52
C LEU A 258 16.88 10.43 -6.51
N GLU A 259 15.95 11.33 -6.21
CA GLU A 259 14.85 11.74 -7.10
C GLU A 259 15.32 12.05 -8.52
N THR A 260 16.46 12.76 -8.65
CA THR A 260 16.96 13.20 -9.95
C THR A 260 17.59 12.09 -10.80
N TYR A 261 17.75 10.90 -10.22
CA TYR A 261 18.32 9.72 -10.87
C TYR A 261 17.35 8.56 -11.00
N CYS A 262 16.48 8.37 -9.98
CA CYS A 262 15.71 7.14 -9.82
C CYS A 262 14.19 7.34 -9.81
N SER A 263 13.66 8.52 -10.17
CA SER A 263 12.24 8.69 -10.46
C SER A 263 11.89 8.22 -11.88
N ALA A 264 10.63 7.88 -12.15
CA ALA A 264 10.20 7.59 -13.53
C ALA A 264 10.34 8.82 -14.42
N ASN A 265 10.13 10.04 -13.89
CA ASN A 265 10.35 11.28 -14.63
C ASN A 265 11.83 11.45 -15.04
N SER A 266 12.77 11.11 -14.16
CA SER A 266 14.22 11.19 -14.49
C SER A 266 14.60 10.18 -15.59
N LEU A 267 14.01 8.98 -15.56
CA LEU A 267 14.25 7.95 -16.58
C LEU A 267 13.65 8.36 -17.94
N GLU A 268 12.44 8.93 -17.97
CA GLU A 268 11.83 9.48 -19.19
C GLU A 268 12.65 10.66 -19.75
N GLN A 269 13.17 11.52 -18.88
CA GLN A 269 14.02 12.63 -19.29
C GLN A 269 15.36 12.16 -19.87
N ALA A 270 16.01 11.17 -19.25
CA ALA A 270 17.30 10.63 -19.70
C ALA A 270 17.18 9.88 -21.04
N SER A 271 16.09 9.14 -21.23
CA SER A 271 15.86 8.33 -22.44
C SER A 271 15.18 9.10 -23.57
N GLY A 272 14.47 10.19 -23.29
CA GLY A 272 13.59 10.89 -24.23
C GLY A 272 12.34 10.09 -24.60
N MET A 273 11.99 9.04 -23.84
CA MET A 273 10.89 8.11 -24.12
C MET A 273 9.97 8.00 -22.90
N THR A 274 8.71 7.61 -23.13
CA THR A 274 7.82 7.22 -22.03
C THR A 274 8.27 5.87 -21.45
N ILE A 275 7.92 5.61 -20.20
CA ILE A 275 8.22 4.32 -19.53
C ILE A 275 7.68 3.13 -20.35
N LYS A 276 6.48 3.29 -20.95
CA LYS A 276 5.86 2.24 -21.79
C LYS A 276 6.62 1.94 -23.07
N GLU A 277 7.34 2.92 -23.61
CA GLU A 277 8.20 2.74 -24.80
C GLU A 277 9.60 2.26 -24.40
N PHE A 278 10.14 2.78 -23.30
CA PHE A 278 11.49 2.50 -22.84
C PHE A 278 11.72 1.01 -22.55
N PHE A 279 10.91 0.40 -21.69
CA PHE A 279 11.17 -0.97 -21.23
C PHE A 279 11.07 -2.03 -22.35
N PRO A 280 10.08 -2.02 -23.25
CA PRO A 280 10.08 -2.96 -24.36
C PRO A 280 11.34 -2.87 -25.20
N LEU A 281 11.80 -1.66 -25.56
CA LEU A 281 13.01 -1.45 -26.34
C LEU A 281 14.29 -1.84 -25.58
N LEU A 282 14.35 -1.56 -24.27
CA LEU A 282 15.45 -2.01 -23.42
C LEU A 282 15.57 -3.54 -23.42
N ARG A 283 14.45 -4.26 -23.34
CA ARG A 283 14.42 -5.74 -23.27
C ARG A 283 14.80 -6.40 -24.61
N GLU A 284 14.76 -5.67 -25.74
CA GLU A 284 15.33 -6.15 -26.98
C GLU A 284 16.87 -6.22 -26.97
N LYS A 285 17.53 -5.54 -26.01
CA LYS A 285 19.00 -5.50 -25.83
C LYS A 285 19.77 -5.03 -27.05
N LYS A 286 19.13 -4.27 -27.97
CA LYS A 286 19.74 -3.79 -29.22
C LYS A 286 20.33 -2.38 -29.12
N SER A 287 19.97 -1.60 -28.10
CA SER A 287 20.43 -0.23 -27.92
C SER A 287 21.41 -0.12 -26.75
N PRO A 288 22.71 0.01 -27.00
CA PRO A 288 23.71 0.24 -25.95
C PRO A 288 23.38 1.48 -25.07
N GLN A 289 22.80 2.51 -25.70
CA GLN A 289 22.43 3.74 -24.99
C GLN A 289 21.33 3.48 -23.92
N LEU A 290 20.28 2.72 -24.27
CA LEU A 290 19.20 2.41 -23.30
C LEU A 290 19.71 1.50 -22.19
N ILE A 291 20.59 0.54 -22.53
CA ILE A 291 21.23 -0.33 -21.54
C ILE A 291 22.04 0.53 -20.55
N GLN A 292 22.88 1.46 -21.05
CA GLN A 292 23.68 2.34 -20.20
C GLN A 292 22.80 3.21 -19.28
N ILE A 293 21.72 3.81 -19.81
CA ILE A 293 20.78 4.61 -19.02
C ILE A 293 20.18 3.77 -17.89
N TRP A 294 19.80 2.53 -18.17
CA TRP A 294 19.20 1.65 -17.16
C TRP A 294 20.23 1.18 -16.13
N GLU A 295 21.43 0.81 -16.55
CA GLU A 295 22.51 0.47 -15.63
C GLU A 295 22.87 1.63 -14.71
N ASP A 296 22.95 2.85 -15.21
CA ASP A 296 23.24 4.04 -14.40
C ASP A 296 22.10 4.31 -13.40
N TYR A 297 20.84 4.12 -13.81
CA TYR A 297 19.69 4.15 -12.91
C TYR A 297 19.84 3.12 -11.78
N LEU A 298 20.13 1.86 -12.12
CA LEU A 298 20.28 0.76 -11.14
C LEU A 298 21.48 1.00 -10.21
N LYS A 299 22.60 1.55 -10.68
CA LYS A 299 23.76 1.89 -9.84
C LYS A 299 23.42 2.94 -8.77
N HIS A 300 22.71 4.01 -9.16
CA HIS A 300 22.29 5.03 -8.18
C HIS A 300 21.28 4.48 -7.18
N LEU A 301 20.37 3.64 -7.64
CA LEU A 301 19.39 2.97 -6.78
C LEU A 301 20.09 2.02 -5.79
N ALA A 302 21.02 1.17 -6.27
CA ALA A 302 21.82 0.27 -5.44
C ALA A 302 22.63 1.03 -4.37
N PHE A 303 23.22 2.18 -4.75
CA PHE A 303 23.97 3.01 -3.80
C PHE A 303 23.08 3.53 -2.66
N ALA A 304 21.87 4.00 -2.97
CA ALA A 304 20.93 4.45 -1.95
C ALA A 304 20.42 3.28 -1.09
N MET A 305 20.08 2.15 -1.71
CA MET A 305 19.63 0.94 -1.02
C MET A 305 20.68 0.43 -0.04
N LYS A 306 21.95 0.32 -0.46
CA LYS A 306 23.06 -0.07 0.40
C LYS A 306 23.20 0.85 1.60
N ASN A 307 23.13 2.18 1.41
CA ASN A 307 23.28 3.14 2.51
C ASN A 307 22.14 3.01 3.53
N LEU A 308 20.89 2.81 3.07
CA LEU A 308 19.75 2.63 3.97
C LEU A 308 19.77 1.27 4.66
N ASN A 309 20.20 0.22 3.95
CA ASN A 309 20.33 -1.10 4.56
C ASN A 309 21.35 -1.09 5.71
N LEU A 310 22.50 -0.39 5.55
CA LEU A 310 23.48 -0.22 6.62
C LEU A 310 22.95 0.54 7.85
N VAL A 311 21.89 1.32 7.72
CA VAL A 311 21.32 2.11 8.83
C VAL A 311 20.14 1.40 9.48
N ILE A 312 19.32 0.71 8.68
CA ILE A 312 18.05 0.12 9.15
C ILE A 312 18.21 -1.39 9.38
N ASP A 313 19.10 -2.07 8.64
CA ASP A 313 19.32 -3.52 8.69
C ASP A 313 18.01 -4.30 8.51
N ALA A 314 17.35 -4.11 7.36
CA ALA A 314 16.05 -4.67 7.06
C ALA A 314 15.88 -4.98 5.57
N PRO A 315 14.97 -5.88 5.17
CA PRO A 315 14.61 -6.12 3.78
C PRO A 315 14.26 -4.82 3.04
N ILE A 316 14.50 -4.84 1.73
CA ILE A 316 14.21 -3.73 0.82
C ILE A 316 13.05 -4.13 -0.08
N ILE A 317 12.08 -3.24 -0.24
CA ILE A 317 10.93 -3.45 -1.12
C ILE A 317 10.92 -2.39 -2.21
N ILE A 318 11.05 -2.82 -3.47
CA ILE A 318 10.83 -1.98 -4.66
C ILE A 318 9.33 -1.98 -4.93
N SER A 319 8.70 -0.81 -4.93
CA SER A 319 7.25 -0.66 -5.08
C SER A 319 6.89 0.46 -6.06
N GLY A 320 5.63 0.58 -6.43
CA GLY A 320 5.10 1.67 -7.26
C GLY A 320 5.18 1.42 -8.76
N TYR A 321 5.10 2.51 -9.53
CA TYR A 321 4.88 2.49 -10.97
C TYR A 321 5.92 1.68 -11.76
N LEU A 322 7.18 1.77 -11.38
CA LEU A 322 8.27 1.06 -12.09
C LEU A 322 8.44 -0.39 -11.62
N ALA A 323 7.94 -0.77 -10.45
CA ALA A 323 8.17 -2.10 -9.90
C ALA A 323 7.82 -3.25 -10.87
N PRO A 324 6.66 -3.27 -11.58
CA PRO A 324 6.33 -4.35 -12.52
C PRO A 324 7.25 -4.47 -13.73
N TYR A 325 8.12 -3.49 -13.98
CA TYR A 325 9.07 -3.54 -15.07
C TYR A 325 10.41 -4.18 -14.69
N PHE A 326 10.67 -4.37 -13.40
CA PHE A 326 11.87 -5.07 -12.93
C PHE A 326 11.78 -6.56 -13.28
N THR A 327 12.87 -7.08 -13.81
CA THR A 327 13.06 -8.51 -14.08
C THR A 327 14.00 -9.11 -13.05
N GLU A 328 14.10 -10.44 -13.02
CA GLU A 328 15.07 -11.13 -12.17
C GLU A 328 16.52 -10.70 -12.49
N GLU A 329 16.85 -10.46 -13.76
CA GLU A 329 18.16 -9.93 -14.17
C GLU A 329 18.46 -8.56 -13.55
N ASP A 330 17.44 -7.67 -13.43
CA ASP A 330 17.61 -6.36 -12.81
C ASP A 330 17.82 -6.47 -11.29
N THR A 331 17.10 -7.35 -10.63
CA THR A 331 17.24 -7.57 -9.18
C THR A 331 18.55 -8.28 -8.85
N ASP A 332 19.00 -9.23 -9.66
CA ASP A 332 20.30 -9.88 -9.50
C ASP A 332 21.44 -8.86 -9.69
N TYR A 333 21.34 -7.97 -10.68
CA TYR A 333 22.28 -6.86 -10.86
C TYR A 333 22.30 -5.90 -9.68
N LEU A 334 21.13 -5.53 -9.15
CA LEU A 334 21.04 -4.68 -7.95
C LEU A 334 21.73 -5.32 -6.75
N LEU A 335 21.48 -6.61 -6.50
CA LEU A 335 22.12 -7.36 -5.40
C LEU A 335 23.63 -7.40 -5.56
N GLU A 336 24.13 -7.68 -6.76
CA GLU A 336 25.57 -7.65 -7.06
C GLU A 336 26.17 -6.27 -6.74
N GLN A 337 25.52 -5.19 -7.21
CA GLN A 337 26.00 -3.82 -6.95
C GLN A 337 25.95 -3.49 -5.45
N ILE A 338 24.88 -3.81 -4.74
CA ILE A 338 24.74 -3.57 -3.29
C ILE A 338 25.86 -4.32 -2.56
N ASN A 339 26.02 -5.61 -2.79
CA ASN A 339 26.95 -6.48 -2.09
C ASN A 339 28.42 -6.17 -2.40
N SER A 340 28.70 -5.61 -3.59
CA SER A 340 30.05 -5.14 -3.93
C SER A 340 30.51 -3.92 -3.13
N MET A 341 29.59 -3.16 -2.54
CA MET A 341 29.87 -1.91 -1.82
C MET A 341 29.81 -2.02 -0.28
N THR A 342 29.57 -3.23 0.26
CA THR A 342 29.44 -3.45 1.70
C THR A 342 29.99 -4.82 2.09
N PRO A 343 30.54 -5.00 3.32
CA PRO A 343 30.91 -6.32 3.82
C PRO A 343 29.72 -7.14 4.33
N PHE A 344 28.52 -6.56 4.38
CA PHE A 344 27.29 -7.20 4.85
C PHE A 344 26.43 -7.57 3.65
N GLU A 345 26.24 -8.85 3.42
CA GLU A 345 25.49 -9.36 2.29
C GLU A 345 23.98 -9.16 2.49
N LEU A 346 23.32 -8.58 1.48
CA LEU A 346 21.87 -8.59 1.34
C LEU A 346 21.50 -9.86 0.57
N GLU A 347 20.69 -10.73 1.18
CA GLU A 347 20.23 -11.96 0.55
C GLU A 347 19.13 -11.69 -0.50
N LYS A 348 19.00 -12.60 -1.48
CA LYS A 348 18.01 -12.43 -2.57
C LYS A 348 16.58 -12.31 -2.05
N GLU A 349 16.23 -13.05 -1.02
CA GLU A 349 14.93 -13.06 -0.35
C GLU A 349 14.62 -11.76 0.39
N GLN A 350 15.63 -10.94 0.64
CA GLN A 350 15.50 -9.64 1.30
C GLN A 350 15.28 -8.48 0.31
N LEU A 351 15.37 -8.71 -1.02
CA LEU A 351 15.04 -7.73 -2.05
C LEU A 351 13.72 -8.11 -2.72
N LEU A 352 12.65 -7.48 -2.30
CA LEU A 352 11.29 -7.77 -2.75
C LEU A 352 10.84 -6.78 -3.83
N VAL A 353 9.95 -7.22 -4.73
CA VAL A 353 9.39 -6.36 -5.79
C VAL A 353 7.87 -6.44 -5.76
N GLY A 354 7.22 -5.30 -5.56
CA GLY A 354 5.77 -5.14 -5.55
C GLY A 354 5.16 -5.26 -6.95
N THR A 355 3.91 -5.68 -7.02
CA THR A 355 3.23 -6.04 -8.29
C THR A 355 2.12 -5.07 -8.73
N HIS A 356 1.70 -4.12 -7.87
CA HIS A 356 0.49 -3.30 -8.09
C HIS A 356 0.74 -2.04 -8.95
N GLY A 357 2.00 -1.76 -9.30
CA GLY A 357 2.36 -0.69 -10.24
C GLY A 357 1.85 0.68 -9.81
N GLN A 358 1.31 1.42 -10.77
CA GLN A 358 0.82 2.78 -10.55
C GLN A 358 -0.33 2.91 -9.55
N TYR A 359 -1.04 1.83 -9.26
CA TYR A 359 -2.18 1.84 -8.33
C TYR A 359 -1.78 1.60 -6.88
N THR A 360 -0.53 1.27 -6.61
CA THR A 360 0.00 0.97 -5.26
C THR A 360 -0.44 1.97 -4.19
N PRO A 361 -0.30 3.31 -4.35
CA PRO A 361 -0.73 4.25 -3.33
C PRO A 361 -2.25 4.26 -3.12
N ALA A 362 -3.04 4.11 -4.19
CA ALA A 362 -4.49 4.09 -4.09
C ALA A 362 -5.00 2.84 -3.36
N ILE A 363 -4.45 1.66 -3.69
CA ILE A 363 -4.78 0.40 -3.01
C ILE A 363 -4.38 0.48 -1.54
N GLY A 364 -3.17 0.94 -1.25
CA GLY A 364 -2.68 1.09 0.12
C GLY A 364 -3.54 2.03 0.97
N ALA A 365 -3.97 3.14 0.40
CA ALA A 365 -4.91 4.06 1.07
C ALA A 365 -6.26 3.38 1.35
N ALA A 366 -6.81 2.64 0.39
CA ALA A 366 -8.08 1.94 0.57
C ALA A 366 -8.05 0.91 1.70
N LEU A 367 -6.91 0.28 1.96
CA LEU A 367 -6.73 -0.68 3.06
C LEU A 367 -6.97 -0.07 4.45
N PHE A 368 -6.92 1.26 4.60
CA PHE A 368 -7.25 1.92 5.85
C PHE A 368 -8.63 1.50 6.37
N TYR A 369 -9.67 1.65 5.56
CA TYR A 369 -11.03 1.28 5.98
C TYR A 369 -11.26 -0.24 6.05
N VAL A 370 -10.56 -1.03 5.28
CA VAL A 370 -10.57 -2.49 5.42
C VAL A 370 -10.04 -2.90 6.79
N LYS A 371 -8.90 -2.35 7.21
CA LYS A 371 -8.33 -2.60 8.54
C LYS A 371 -9.29 -2.21 9.65
N GLU A 372 -9.86 -1.00 9.59
CA GLU A 372 -10.84 -0.52 10.56
C GLU A 372 -12.07 -1.44 10.65
N PHE A 373 -12.58 -1.89 9.50
CA PHE A 373 -13.72 -2.81 9.46
C PHE A 373 -13.40 -4.16 10.12
N ILE A 374 -12.29 -4.80 9.76
CA ILE A 374 -11.88 -6.10 10.33
C ILE A 374 -11.73 -6.01 11.85
N HIS A 375 -11.27 -4.89 12.38
CA HIS A 375 -11.13 -4.68 13.82
C HIS A 375 -12.45 -4.32 14.51
N SER A 376 -13.46 -3.83 13.78
CA SER A 376 -14.75 -3.41 14.33
C SER A 376 -15.75 -4.56 14.51
N VAL A 377 -15.61 -5.63 13.73
CA VAL A 377 -16.44 -6.86 13.80
C VAL A 377 -16.16 -7.61 15.09
#